data_62eb346064c3bc4e802d8b9327ec5025
#
_entry.id   62eb346064c3bc4e802d8b9327ec5025
#
_cell.length_a   1.000
_cell.length_b   1.000
_cell.length_c   1.000
_cell.angle_alpha   90.00
_cell.angle_beta   90.00
_cell.angle_gamma   90.00
#
_symmetry.space_group_name_H-M   'P 1'
#
loop_
_entity.id
_entity.type
_entity.pdbx_description
1 polymer ?
#
loop_
_entity_poly.entity_id
_entity_poly.type
_entity_poly.pdbx_seq_one_letter_code
_entity_poly.pdbx_strand_id
1 'polypeptide(L)'
;MESLEFVAPLPDEEYTAALAAADVLLVNEKPELREMCVPSKLTSYFATGRPVLAAVDDESSSAGEIESSGAGRVVSSGDPAGLLQAAEELGGDRALASEIGRRGPGYVAEHLAADAAMRRWDDVLRSLTQHVRR
;
A
#
# COMPACT_ATOMS: atom_id res chain seq x y z
N MET A 1 -9.25 25.89 3.96
CA MET A 1 -9.46 24.42 3.99
C MET A 1 -10.15 24.09 2.70
N GLU A 2 -9.39 23.65 1.73
CA GLU A 2 -9.89 23.34 0.42
C GLU A 2 -10.61 22.01 0.43
N SER A 3 -11.58 21.93 -0.36
CA SER A 3 -12.74 21.08 -0.41
C SER A 3 -12.43 19.60 -0.47
N LEU A 4 -13.05 18.82 0.41
CA LEU A 4 -13.25 17.41 0.20
C LEU A 4 -14.19 17.24 -1.02
N GLU A 5 -13.70 16.57 -2.05
CA GLU A 5 -14.48 16.24 -3.23
C GLU A 5 -14.82 14.75 -3.23
N PHE A 6 -16.11 14.43 -3.40
CA PHE A 6 -16.56 13.06 -3.58
C PHE A 6 -16.73 12.79 -5.07
N VAL A 7 -15.90 11.91 -5.61
CA VAL A 7 -15.96 11.50 -7.01
C VAL A 7 -16.79 10.22 -7.12
N ALA A 8 -17.71 10.19 -8.08
CA ALA A 8 -18.47 8.98 -8.41
C ALA A 8 -17.52 7.85 -8.88
N PRO A 9 -17.95 6.57 -8.81
CA PRO A 9 -17.15 5.47 -9.34
C PRO A 9 -16.69 5.74 -10.77
N LEU A 10 -15.37 5.63 -10.99
CA LEU A 10 -14.74 5.87 -12.28
C LEU A 10 -14.56 4.55 -13.04
N PRO A 11 -14.60 4.56 -14.38
CA PRO A 11 -14.10 3.45 -15.19
C PRO A 11 -12.63 3.14 -14.87
N ASP A 12 -12.19 1.91 -15.11
CA ASP A 12 -10.86 1.42 -14.72
C ASP A 12 -9.70 2.31 -15.21
N GLU A 13 -9.77 2.79 -16.45
CA GLU A 13 -8.73 3.66 -17.02
C GLU A 13 -8.69 5.03 -16.32
N GLU A 14 -9.86 5.62 -16.06
CA GLU A 14 -9.96 6.91 -15.38
C GLU A 14 -9.57 6.77 -13.89
N TYR A 15 -9.93 5.66 -13.25
CA TYR A 15 -9.51 5.35 -11.88
C TYR A 15 -7.99 5.26 -11.78
N THR A 16 -7.35 4.52 -12.68
CA THR A 16 -5.90 4.39 -12.74
C THR A 16 -5.22 5.74 -12.96
N ALA A 17 -5.77 6.57 -13.86
CA ALA A 17 -5.25 7.91 -14.12
C ALA A 17 -5.41 8.82 -12.88
N ALA A 18 -6.54 8.74 -12.18
CA ALA A 18 -6.79 9.50 -10.96
C ALA A 18 -5.79 9.14 -9.85
N LEU A 19 -5.53 7.84 -9.64
CA LEU A 19 -4.53 7.39 -8.68
C LEU A 19 -3.12 7.90 -9.05
N ALA A 20 -2.76 7.84 -10.32
CA ALA A 20 -1.46 8.31 -10.81
C ALA A 20 -1.31 9.84 -10.73
N ALA A 21 -2.40 10.59 -10.71
CA ALA A 21 -2.38 12.05 -10.58
C ALA A 21 -2.25 12.53 -9.14
N ALA A 22 -2.50 11.67 -8.14
CA ALA A 22 -2.41 12.04 -6.73
C ALA A 22 -0.95 12.33 -6.30
N ASP A 23 -0.76 13.25 -5.38
CA ASP A 23 0.54 13.46 -4.73
C ASP A 23 0.80 12.41 -3.66
N VAL A 24 -0.24 12.00 -2.92
CA VAL A 24 -0.21 10.99 -1.85
C VAL A 24 -1.48 10.17 -1.91
N LEU A 25 -1.40 8.86 -1.73
CA LEU A 25 -2.54 7.95 -1.66
C LEU A 25 -2.81 7.56 -0.21
N LEU A 26 -4.06 7.67 0.24
CA LEU A 26 -4.44 7.49 1.64
C LEU A 26 -5.11 6.13 1.88
N VAL A 27 -4.62 5.41 2.89
CA VAL A 27 -5.31 4.30 3.55
C VAL A 27 -5.66 4.74 4.97
N ASN A 28 -6.95 4.72 5.32
CA ASN A 28 -7.39 5.06 6.66
C ASN A 28 -8.31 3.94 7.17
N GLU A 29 -7.88 3.27 8.21
CA GLU A 29 -8.60 2.17 8.85
C GLU A 29 -9.09 2.60 10.23
N LYS A 30 -10.19 2.00 10.66
CA LYS A 30 -10.66 2.23 12.03
C LYS A 30 -9.65 1.64 13.01
N PRO A 31 -9.42 2.31 14.17
CA PRO A 31 -8.74 1.68 15.29
C PRO A 31 -9.37 0.32 15.58
N GLU A 32 -8.59 -0.65 15.98
CA GLU A 32 -9.05 -2.02 16.33
C GLU A 32 -9.17 -3.01 15.15
N LEU A 33 -8.97 -2.60 13.91
CA LEU A 33 -8.92 -3.51 12.76
C LEU A 33 -7.52 -4.12 12.60
N ARG A 34 -7.19 -5.12 13.45
CA ARG A 34 -5.85 -5.73 13.46
C ARG A 34 -5.70 -6.90 12.48
N GLU A 35 -6.75 -7.67 12.24
CA GLU A 35 -6.67 -8.97 11.54
C GLU A 35 -7.49 -9.07 10.26
N MET A 36 -7.93 -7.96 9.71
CA MET A 36 -8.62 -8.00 8.43
C MET A 36 -7.61 -7.98 7.29
N CYS A 37 -7.93 -8.71 6.22
CA CYS A 37 -7.11 -8.83 5.00
C CYS A 37 -6.39 -7.55 4.62
N VAL A 38 -5.17 -7.68 4.14
CA VAL A 38 -4.46 -6.58 3.44
C VAL A 38 -5.41 -5.95 2.43
N PRO A 39 -5.65 -4.63 2.50
CA PRO A 39 -6.56 -3.97 1.59
C PRO A 39 -6.08 -4.16 0.14
N SER A 40 -6.95 -4.70 -0.72
CA SER A 40 -6.63 -4.91 -2.14
C SER A 40 -6.18 -3.63 -2.84
N LYS A 41 -6.63 -2.46 -2.34
CA LYS A 41 -6.20 -1.15 -2.84
C LYS A 41 -4.69 -0.89 -2.70
N LEU A 42 -3.99 -1.51 -1.73
CA LEU A 42 -2.54 -1.33 -1.59
C LEU A 42 -1.78 -1.78 -2.83
N THR A 43 -2.18 -2.90 -3.44
CA THR A 43 -1.58 -3.36 -4.70
C THR A 43 -1.71 -2.31 -5.80
N SER A 44 -2.91 -1.74 -5.97
CA SER A 44 -3.15 -0.68 -6.95
C SER A 44 -2.37 0.60 -6.62
N TYR A 45 -2.29 0.96 -5.34
CA TYR A 45 -1.58 2.15 -4.89
C TYR A 45 -0.07 2.03 -5.14
N PHE A 46 0.54 0.94 -4.71
CA PHE A 46 1.97 0.69 -4.95
C PHE A 46 2.31 0.67 -6.44
N ALA A 47 1.44 0.12 -7.28
CA ALA A 47 1.65 0.06 -8.73
C ALA A 47 1.75 1.45 -9.38
N THR A 48 1.17 2.49 -8.78
CA THR A 48 1.23 3.87 -9.32
C THR A 48 2.59 4.53 -9.16
N GLY A 49 3.42 4.06 -8.24
CA GLY A 49 4.65 4.74 -7.86
C GLY A 49 4.44 6.01 -7.03
N ARG A 50 3.24 6.23 -6.50
CA ARG A 50 2.93 7.32 -5.55
C ARG A 50 3.13 6.85 -4.11
N PRO A 51 3.55 7.73 -3.18
CA PRO A 51 3.69 7.35 -1.79
C PRO A 51 2.33 7.05 -1.17
N VAL A 52 2.28 6.01 -0.35
CA VAL A 52 1.10 5.65 0.42
C VAL A 52 1.25 6.20 1.84
N LEU A 53 0.24 6.92 2.31
CA LEU A 53 0.12 7.31 3.71
C LEU A 53 -0.98 6.47 4.35
N ALA A 54 -0.67 5.76 5.42
CA ALA A 54 -1.64 4.90 6.08
C ALA A 54 -1.82 5.29 7.55
N ALA A 55 -3.06 5.56 7.93
CA ALA A 55 -3.48 5.64 9.32
C ALA A 55 -4.10 4.30 9.71
N VAL A 56 -3.31 3.44 10.31
CA VAL A 56 -3.65 2.04 10.61
C VAL A 56 -3.07 1.65 11.98
N ASP A 57 -3.49 0.49 12.49
CA ASP A 57 -2.84 -0.09 13.68
C ASP A 57 -1.44 -0.58 13.30
N ASP A 58 -0.43 -0.28 14.12
CA ASP A 58 0.98 -0.59 13.86
C ASP A 58 1.24 -2.11 13.73
N GLU A 59 0.38 -2.94 14.33
CA GLU A 59 0.45 -4.40 14.24
C GLU A 59 -0.43 -4.97 13.12
N SER A 60 -1.07 -4.11 12.31
CA SER A 60 -1.95 -4.56 11.22
C SER A 60 -1.16 -5.12 10.03
N SER A 61 -1.82 -5.99 9.26
CA SER A 61 -1.27 -6.48 7.99
C SER A 61 -0.97 -5.34 7.01
N SER A 62 -1.78 -4.27 7.04
CA SER A 62 -1.57 -3.08 6.21
C SER A 62 -0.28 -2.35 6.56
N ALA A 63 0.02 -2.19 7.87
CA ALA A 63 1.27 -1.60 8.32
C ALA A 63 2.48 -2.44 7.86
N GLY A 64 2.41 -3.77 8.06
CA GLY A 64 3.48 -4.68 7.62
C GLY A 64 3.75 -4.63 6.11
N GLU A 65 2.71 -4.51 5.27
CA GLU A 65 2.88 -4.38 3.82
C GLU A 65 3.53 -3.04 3.44
N ILE A 66 3.14 -1.95 4.07
CA ILE A 66 3.72 -0.64 3.79
C ILE A 66 5.18 -0.58 4.22
N GLU A 67 5.51 -1.10 5.38
CA GLU A 67 6.88 -1.18 5.87
C GLU A 67 7.75 -2.06 4.96
N SER A 68 7.24 -3.25 4.59
CA SER A 68 7.96 -4.18 3.72
C SER A 68 8.20 -3.60 2.33
N SER A 69 7.25 -2.86 1.79
CA SER A 69 7.40 -2.21 0.49
C SER A 69 8.34 -1.00 0.53
N GLY A 70 8.46 -0.34 1.68
CA GLY A 70 9.11 0.95 1.81
C GLY A 70 8.48 2.05 0.94
N ALA A 71 7.27 1.81 0.39
CA ALA A 71 6.60 2.70 -0.54
C ALA A 71 5.57 3.61 0.14
N GLY A 72 5.66 3.78 1.44
CA GLY A 72 4.73 4.60 2.18
C GLY A 72 5.19 4.92 3.58
N ARG A 73 4.28 5.52 4.33
CA ARG A 73 4.44 5.89 5.73
C ARG A 73 3.24 5.41 6.53
N VAL A 74 3.48 4.87 7.71
CA VAL A 74 2.44 4.48 8.66
C VAL A 74 2.35 5.56 9.74
N VAL A 75 1.14 5.91 10.12
CA VAL A 75 0.80 6.68 11.31
C VAL A 75 -0.25 5.92 12.10
N SER A 76 -0.26 6.08 13.39
CA SER A 76 -1.20 5.34 14.24
C SER A 76 -2.66 5.71 13.92
N SER A 77 -3.53 4.71 13.83
CA SER A 77 -4.96 4.93 13.67
C SER A 77 -5.51 5.69 14.89
N GLY A 78 -6.28 6.75 14.64
CA GLY A 78 -6.76 7.63 15.70
C GLY A 78 -5.84 8.79 16.06
N ASP A 79 -4.73 8.97 15.35
CA ASP A 79 -3.88 10.17 15.43
C ASP A 79 -4.09 11.10 14.21
N PRO A 80 -5.12 11.94 14.19
CA PRO A 80 -5.38 12.84 13.08
C PRO A 80 -4.31 13.93 12.93
N ALA A 81 -3.62 14.31 14.01
CA ALA A 81 -2.57 15.33 13.95
C ALA A 81 -1.32 14.76 13.25
N GLY A 82 -0.91 13.54 13.60
CA GLY A 82 0.17 12.84 12.94
C GLY A 82 -0.14 12.55 11.47
N LEU A 83 -1.39 12.22 11.15
CA LEU A 83 -1.82 12.02 9.76
C LEU A 83 -1.68 13.30 8.93
N LEU A 84 -2.16 14.44 9.44
CA LEU A 84 -2.05 15.73 8.74
C LEU A 84 -0.59 16.14 8.57
N GLN A 85 0.21 16.02 9.63
CA GLN A 85 1.63 16.33 9.55
C GLN A 85 2.35 15.50 8.48
N ALA A 86 2.11 14.17 8.45
CA ALA A 86 2.72 13.29 7.46
C ALA A 86 2.24 13.60 6.03
N ALA A 87 0.97 13.99 5.87
CA ALA A 87 0.42 14.41 4.59
C ALA A 87 1.06 15.72 4.09
N GLU A 88 1.25 16.71 4.98
CA GLU A 88 1.91 17.97 4.66
C GLU A 88 3.39 17.75 4.27
N GLU A 89 4.11 16.91 5.02
CA GLU A 89 5.49 16.56 4.71
C GLU A 89 5.64 15.90 3.34
N LEU A 90 4.82 14.88 3.05
CA LEU A 90 4.86 14.17 1.76
C LEU A 90 4.36 15.03 0.60
N GLY A 91 3.33 15.84 0.83
CA GLY A 91 2.80 16.75 -0.20
C GLY A 91 3.71 17.95 -0.47
N GLY A 92 4.47 18.40 0.54
CA GLY A 92 5.38 19.53 0.45
C GLY A 92 6.76 19.20 -0.13
N ASP A 93 7.21 17.94 0.01
CA ASP A 93 8.51 17.49 -0.48
C ASP A 93 8.36 16.46 -1.61
N ARG A 94 8.34 16.95 -2.85
CA ARG A 94 8.22 16.10 -4.05
C ARG A 94 9.38 15.11 -4.23
N ALA A 95 10.58 15.46 -3.76
CA ALA A 95 11.74 14.57 -3.88
C ALA A 95 11.57 13.39 -2.93
N LEU A 96 11.20 13.64 -1.69
CA LEU A 96 10.88 12.61 -0.69
C LEU A 96 9.72 11.73 -1.14
N ALA A 97 8.61 12.34 -1.57
CA ALA A 97 7.45 11.61 -2.07
C ALA A 97 7.79 10.69 -3.24
N SER A 98 8.57 11.19 -4.21
CA SER A 98 9.02 10.40 -5.35
C SER A 98 9.98 9.28 -4.93
N GLU A 99 10.89 9.54 -3.99
CA GLU A 99 11.81 8.52 -3.48
C GLU A 99 11.07 7.35 -2.84
N ILE A 100 10.09 7.66 -2.00
CA ILE A 100 9.27 6.66 -1.33
C ILE A 100 8.41 5.92 -2.36
N GLY A 101 7.63 6.64 -3.16
CA GLY A 101 6.64 6.03 -4.06
C GLY A 101 7.24 5.10 -5.11
N ARG A 102 8.42 5.44 -5.68
CA ARG A 102 9.08 4.62 -6.72
C ARG A 102 9.45 3.20 -6.31
N ARG A 103 9.41 2.88 -5.01
CA ARG A 103 9.67 1.53 -4.49
C ARG A 103 8.47 0.61 -4.72
N GLY A 104 7.26 1.19 -4.80
CA GLY A 104 6.01 0.45 -4.91
C GLY A 104 5.92 -0.49 -6.12
N PRO A 105 6.16 -0.03 -7.36
CA PRO A 105 6.05 -0.89 -8.55
C PRO A 105 6.97 -2.10 -8.50
N GLY A 106 8.19 -1.94 -8.01
CA GLY A 106 9.13 -3.05 -7.81
C GLY A 106 8.61 -4.07 -6.80
N TYR A 107 8.07 -3.59 -5.68
CA TYR A 107 7.47 -4.45 -4.66
C TYR A 107 6.28 -5.23 -5.20
N VAL A 108 5.39 -4.59 -5.96
CA VAL A 108 4.26 -5.28 -6.60
C VAL A 108 4.75 -6.39 -7.53
N ALA A 109 5.71 -6.10 -8.40
CA ALA A 109 6.23 -7.07 -9.36
C ALA A 109 6.88 -8.28 -8.67
N GLU A 110 7.58 -8.06 -7.57
CA GLU A 110 8.32 -9.10 -6.85
C GLU A 110 7.44 -9.88 -5.87
N HIS A 111 6.48 -9.22 -5.22
CA HIS A 111 5.77 -9.80 -4.08
C HIS A 111 4.27 -9.98 -4.28
N LEU A 112 3.60 -9.10 -5.02
CA LEU A 112 2.14 -9.06 -5.10
C LEU A 112 1.58 -9.47 -6.47
N ALA A 113 2.40 -9.52 -7.51
CA ALA A 113 1.98 -9.98 -8.83
C ALA A 113 1.58 -11.47 -8.81
N ALA A 114 0.63 -11.84 -9.67
CA ALA A 114 0.15 -13.22 -9.76
C ALA A 114 1.28 -14.23 -9.98
N ASP A 115 2.24 -13.91 -10.83
CA ASP A 115 3.39 -14.78 -11.09
C ASP A 115 4.28 -14.96 -9.85
N ALA A 116 4.40 -13.95 -9.00
CA ALA A 116 5.12 -14.05 -7.74
C ALA A 116 4.39 -14.99 -6.77
N ALA A 117 3.07 -14.87 -6.67
CA ALA A 117 2.25 -15.76 -5.86
C ALA A 117 2.36 -17.21 -6.36
N MET A 118 2.28 -17.45 -7.66
CA MET A 118 2.43 -18.77 -8.25
C MET A 118 3.79 -19.41 -7.95
N ARG A 119 4.88 -18.64 -8.08
CA ARG A 119 6.22 -19.14 -7.72
C ARG A 119 6.31 -19.55 -6.25
N ARG A 120 5.78 -18.78 -5.33
CA ARG A 120 5.77 -19.13 -3.90
C ARG A 120 4.99 -20.41 -3.62
N TRP A 121 3.83 -20.58 -4.26
CA TRP A 121 3.06 -21.82 -4.15
C TRP A 121 3.83 -23.03 -4.68
N ASP A 122 4.48 -22.89 -5.82
CA ASP A 122 5.33 -23.97 -6.39
C ASP A 122 6.44 -24.37 -5.43
N ASP A 123 7.11 -23.41 -4.80
CA ASP A 123 8.18 -23.68 -3.84
C ASP A 123 7.66 -24.42 -2.60
N VAL A 124 6.51 -24.00 -2.06
CA VAL A 124 5.87 -24.69 -0.93
C VAL A 124 5.49 -26.12 -1.31
N LEU A 125 4.85 -26.32 -2.44
CA LEU A 125 4.44 -27.65 -2.90
C LEU A 125 5.64 -28.56 -3.12
N ARG A 126 6.72 -28.07 -3.71
CA ARG A 126 7.97 -28.83 -3.88
C ARG A 126 8.59 -29.22 -2.56
N SER A 127 8.62 -28.31 -1.59
CA SER A 127 9.17 -28.59 -0.25
C SER A 127 8.38 -29.70 0.45
N LEU A 128 7.06 -29.68 0.36
CA LEU A 128 6.20 -30.71 0.96
C LEU A 128 6.39 -32.07 0.31
N THR A 129 6.50 -32.13 -1.04
CA THR A 129 6.70 -33.40 -1.75
C THR A 129 8.06 -34.03 -1.48
N GLN A 130 9.09 -33.26 -1.15
CA GLN A 130 10.39 -33.79 -0.76
C GLN A 130 10.40 -34.41 0.64
N HIS A 131 9.56 -33.91 1.55
CA HIS A 131 9.45 -34.46 2.91
C HIS A 131 8.65 -35.77 2.98
N VAL A 132 7.72 -35.99 2.04
CA VAL A 132 6.88 -37.22 1.98
C VAL A 132 7.67 -38.42 1.41
N ARG A 133 8.80 -38.21 0.75
CA ARG A 133 9.64 -39.27 0.15
C ARG A 133 10.77 -39.80 1.05
N ARG A 134 10.81 -39.34 2.29
CA ARG A 134 11.72 -39.85 3.33
C ARG A 134 10.92 -40.63 4.38
#